data_1c2a9f736340f097723387153537c011
#
_entry.id   1c2a9f736340f097723387153537c011
#
_cell.length_a   1.000
_cell.length_b   1.000
_cell.length_c   1.000
_cell.angle_alpha   90.00
_cell.angle_beta   90.00
_cell.angle_gamma   90.00
#
_symmetry.space_group_name_H-M   'P 1'
#
loop_
_entity.id
_entity.type
_entity.pdbx_description
1 polymer ?
#
loop_
_entity_poly.entity_id
_entity_poly.type
_entity_poly.pdbx_seq_one_letter_code
_entity_poly.pdbx_strand_id
1 'polypeptide(L)'
;MVTFLLFVAVRRIVASPFGLSLRGVREGVRRMPALGANVPRRLGAVFAVSAAVAGVAGGLLAQTTQFVGLDVLGFPRSAELLVMLVLGGTGRLYGALVGAALFMIAQDVLAGINPVYWQFWIGLLLVLMVLFAKGGVMGAASAIAGRLRRGRGAAP
;
A
#
# COMPACT_ATOMS: atom_id res chain seq x y z
N MET A 1 3.55 5.69 -18.67
CA MET A 1 2.19 6.19 -18.94
C MET A 1 1.10 5.32 -18.35
N VAL A 2 1.12 4.01 -18.54
CA VAL A 2 0.07 3.09 -18.02
C VAL A 2 -0.08 3.19 -16.50
N THR A 3 1.01 3.19 -15.76
CA THR A 3 1.00 3.33 -14.28
C THR A 3 0.35 4.63 -13.82
N PHE A 4 0.59 5.74 -14.52
CA PHE A 4 -0.04 7.02 -14.21
C PHE A 4 -1.54 7.01 -14.48
N LEU A 5 -1.96 6.43 -15.61
CA LEU A 5 -3.37 6.26 -15.95
C LEU A 5 -4.11 5.40 -14.92
N LEU A 6 -3.50 4.27 -14.51
CA LEU A 6 -4.03 3.41 -13.47
C LEU A 6 -4.13 4.15 -12.12
N PHE A 7 -3.12 4.92 -11.78
CA PHE A 7 -3.13 5.71 -10.54
C PHE A 7 -4.27 6.72 -10.52
N VAL A 8 -4.47 7.45 -11.64
CA VAL A 8 -5.57 8.42 -11.77
C VAL A 8 -6.92 7.72 -11.73
N ALA A 9 -7.07 6.55 -12.39
CA ALA A 9 -8.30 5.77 -12.38
C ALA A 9 -8.64 5.29 -10.96
N VAL A 10 -7.68 4.69 -10.25
CA VAL A 10 -7.88 4.22 -8.86
C VAL A 10 -8.19 5.39 -7.94
N ARG A 11 -7.46 6.54 -8.09
CA ARG A 11 -7.73 7.75 -7.32
C ARG A 11 -9.18 8.24 -7.53
N ARG A 12 -9.66 8.22 -8.76
CA ARG A 12 -11.01 8.63 -9.09
C ARG A 12 -12.07 7.71 -8.49
N ILE A 13 -11.83 6.39 -8.50
CA ILE A 13 -12.70 5.39 -7.85
C ILE A 13 -12.73 5.61 -6.34
N VAL A 14 -11.58 5.78 -5.70
CA VAL A 14 -11.47 6.01 -4.24
C VAL A 14 -12.12 7.32 -3.80
N ALA A 15 -12.07 8.36 -4.64
CA ALA A 15 -12.71 9.66 -4.37
C ALA A 15 -14.21 9.69 -4.71
N SER A 16 -14.75 8.64 -5.34
CA SER A 16 -16.16 8.55 -5.69
C SER A 16 -17.05 8.19 -4.49
N PRO A 17 -18.38 8.34 -4.59
CA PRO A 17 -19.33 7.88 -3.56
C PRO A 17 -19.17 6.39 -3.21
N PHE A 18 -18.70 5.59 -4.19
CA PHE A 18 -18.36 4.20 -3.98
C PHE A 18 -17.18 4.06 -2.97
N GLY A 19 -16.11 4.83 -3.13
CA GLY A 19 -14.98 4.84 -2.20
C GLY A 19 -15.36 5.30 -0.79
N LEU A 20 -16.25 6.31 -0.67
CA LEU A 20 -16.79 6.73 0.62
C LEU A 20 -17.56 5.61 1.31
N SER A 21 -18.37 4.87 0.57
CA SER A 21 -19.11 3.73 1.11
C SER A 21 -18.22 2.60 1.60
N LEU A 22 -17.07 2.40 0.98
CA LEU A 22 -16.07 1.41 1.41
C LEU A 22 -15.37 1.82 2.71
N ARG A 23 -15.14 3.11 2.93
CA ARG A 23 -14.65 3.62 4.22
C ARG A 23 -15.66 3.32 5.34
N GLY A 24 -16.95 3.52 5.09
CA GLY A 24 -18.00 3.14 6.02
C GLY A 24 -17.99 1.63 6.34
N VAL A 25 -17.80 0.77 5.35
CA VAL A 25 -17.65 -0.68 5.56
C VAL A 25 -16.43 -0.99 6.43
N ARG A 26 -15.30 -0.32 6.21
CA ARG A 26 -14.08 -0.49 7.00
C ARG A 26 -14.25 -0.10 8.46
N GLU A 27 -15.02 0.96 8.73
CA GLU A 27 -15.25 1.47 10.08
C GLU A 27 -16.30 0.67 10.86
N GLY A 28 -17.23 0.02 10.15
CA GLY A 28 -18.31 -0.71 10.83
C GLY A 28 -19.07 -1.68 9.94
N VAL A 29 -18.47 -2.81 9.60
CA VAL A 29 -19.08 -3.88 8.75
C VAL A 29 -20.47 -4.29 9.25
N ARG A 30 -20.70 -4.32 10.58
CA ARG A 30 -21.98 -4.74 11.18
C ARG A 30 -23.08 -3.68 11.08
N ARG A 31 -22.72 -2.39 10.96
CA ARG A 31 -23.69 -1.28 10.91
C ARG A 31 -24.18 -0.98 9.49
N MET A 32 -23.38 -1.30 8.48
CA MET A 32 -23.67 -0.99 7.08
C MET A 32 -24.92 -1.69 6.50
N PRO A 33 -25.23 -2.97 6.84
CA PRO A 33 -26.47 -3.60 6.41
C PRO A 33 -27.72 -2.90 6.93
N ALA A 34 -27.69 -2.36 8.15
CA ALA A 34 -28.79 -1.61 8.73
C ALA A 34 -29.08 -0.29 7.99
N LEU A 35 -28.10 0.24 7.26
CA LEU A 35 -28.22 1.42 6.39
C LEU A 35 -28.58 1.05 4.94
N GLY A 36 -28.97 -0.22 4.69
CA GLY A 36 -29.37 -0.70 3.35
C GLY A 36 -28.20 -0.99 2.40
N ALA A 37 -26.96 -0.98 2.87
CA ALA A 37 -25.79 -1.22 2.04
C ALA A 37 -25.54 -2.74 1.85
N ASN A 38 -25.52 -3.22 0.60
CA ASN A 38 -25.16 -4.59 0.30
C ASN A 38 -23.63 -4.77 0.36
N VAL A 39 -23.12 -5.12 1.54
CA VAL A 39 -21.69 -5.28 1.82
C VAL A 39 -21.02 -6.31 0.91
N PRO A 40 -21.56 -7.54 0.67
CA PRO A 40 -20.95 -8.52 -0.20
C PRO A 40 -20.72 -8.03 -1.63
N ARG A 41 -21.71 -7.33 -2.22
CA ARG A 41 -21.57 -6.77 -3.58
C ARG A 41 -20.48 -5.70 -3.66
N ARG A 42 -20.38 -4.87 -2.63
CA ARG A 42 -19.35 -3.82 -2.57
C ARG A 42 -17.94 -4.40 -2.43
N LEU A 43 -17.77 -5.40 -1.57
CA LEU A 43 -16.52 -6.13 -1.47
C LEU A 43 -16.14 -6.83 -2.77
N GLY A 44 -17.09 -7.52 -3.42
CA GLY A 44 -16.87 -8.15 -4.71
C GLY A 44 -16.40 -7.16 -5.78
N ALA A 45 -17.01 -5.96 -5.85
CA ALA A 45 -16.58 -4.92 -6.78
C ALA A 45 -15.15 -4.42 -6.49
N VAL A 46 -14.76 -4.27 -5.20
CA VAL A 46 -13.38 -3.90 -4.83
C VAL A 46 -12.40 -4.97 -5.25
N PHE A 47 -12.73 -6.25 -5.01
CA PHE A 47 -11.89 -7.37 -5.44
C PHE A 47 -11.72 -7.38 -6.96
N ALA A 48 -12.78 -7.16 -7.72
CA ALA A 48 -12.72 -7.09 -9.17
C ALA A 48 -11.83 -5.95 -9.68
N VAL A 49 -11.94 -4.74 -9.08
CA VAL A 49 -11.08 -3.61 -9.42
C VAL A 49 -9.62 -3.89 -9.05
N SER A 50 -9.37 -4.46 -7.86
CA SER A 50 -8.03 -4.82 -7.40
C SER A 50 -7.40 -5.88 -8.32
N ALA A 51 -8.15 -6.91 -8.70
CA ALA A 51 -7.71 -7.94 -9.62
C ALA A 51 -7.39 -7.37 -11.02
N ALA A 52 -8.21 -6.43 -11.52
CA ALA A 52 -7.95 -5.76 -12.79
C ALA A 52 -6.63 -4.96 -12.75
N VAL A 53 -6.38 -4.20 -11.68
CA VAL A 53 -5.13 -3.46 -11.51
C VAL A 53 -3.93 -4.41 -11.42
N ALA A 54 -4.07 -5.50 -10.66
CA ALA A 54 -3.01 -6.52 -10.54
C ALA A 54 -2.76 -7.21 -11.90
N GLY A 55 -3.81 -7.50 -12.67
CA GLY A 55 -3.68 -8.09 -14.01
C GLY A 55 -2.91 -7.18 -14.98
N VAL A 56 -3.19 -5.88 -14.97
CA VAL A 56 -2.43 -4.92 -15.79
C VAL A 56 -0.98 -4.83 -15.32
N ALA A 57 -0.72 -4.82 -14.00
CA ALA A 57 0.63 -4.83 -13.46
C ALA A 57 1.41 -6.10 -13.87
N GLY A 58 0.76 -7.27 -13.82
CA GLY A 58 1.32 -8.53 -14.29
C GLY A 58 1.61 -8.52 -15.80
N GLY A 59 0.72 -7.95 -16.61
CA GLY A 59 0.94 -7.78 -18.04
C GLY A 59 2.14 -6.87 -18.37
N LEU A 60 2.31 -5.77 -17.62
CA LEU A 60 3.49 -4.90 -17.74
C LEU A 60 4.76 -5.60 -17.32
N LEU A 61 4.71 -6.40 -16.25
CA LEU A 61 5.85 -7.21 -15.81
C LEU A 61 6.24 -8.20 -16.91
N ALA A 62 5.29 -8.90 -17.51
CA ALA A 62 5.54 -9.84 -18.61
C ALA A 62 6.20 -9.17 -19.81
N GLN A 63 5.81 -7.92 -20.12
CA GLN A 63 6.42 -7.16 -21.23
C GLN A 63 7.86 -6.73 -20.93
N THR A 64 8.17 -6.39 -19.67
CA THR A 64 9.52 -5.93 -19.30
C THR A 64 10.50 -7.07 -19.12
N THR A 65 10.07 -8.19 -18.54
CA THR A 65 10.93 -9.35 -18.28
C THR A 65 10.96 -10.37 -19.42
N GLN A 66 10.02 -10.27 -20.38
CA GLN A 66 9.84 -11.20 -21.52
C GLN A 66 9.59 -12.65 -21.10
N PHE A 67 9.63 -12.95 -19.82
CA PHE A 67 9.40 -14.26 -19.24
C PHE A 67 8.73 -14.11 -17.87
N VAL A 68 7.67 -14.86 -17.64
CA VAL A 68 6.99 -14.90 -16.34
C VAL A 68 7.04 -16.33 -15.82
N GLY A 69 7.90 -16.57 -14.84
CA GLY A 69 7.97 -17.83 -14.13
C GLY A 69 6.84 -17.96 -13.09
N LEU A 70 6.61 -19.19 -12.64
CA LEU A 70 5.67 -19.46 -11.53
C LEU A 70 6.11 -18.82 -10.20
N ASP A 71 7.38 -18.40 -10.09
CA ASP A 71 7.92 -17.69 -8.93
C ASP A 71 7.17 -16.38 -8.59
N VAL A 72 6.57 -15.75 -9.62
CA VAL A 72 5.76 -14.52 -9.42
C VAL A 72 4.52 -14.79 -8.56
N LEU A 73 4.00 -16.01 -8.57
CA LEU A 73 2.87 -16.46 -7.75
C LEU A 73 3.32 -17.01 -6.39
N GLY A 74 4.62 -17.04 -6.14
CA GLY A 74 5.20 -17.57 -4.93
C GLY A 74 4.91 -16.72 -3.69
N PHE A 75 4.95 -17.37 -2.53
CA PHE A 75 4.82 -16.72 -1.23
C PHE A 75 5.83 -15.56 -1.02
N PRO A 76 7.11 -15.66 -1.44
CA PRO A 76 8.07 -14.57 -1.26
C PRO A 76 7.63 -13.27 -1.94
N ARG A 77 7.10 -13.34 -3.15
CA ARG A 77 6.59 -12.14 -3.87
C ARG A 77 5.39 -11.50 -3.18
N SER A 78 4.49 -12.32 -2.66
CA SER A 78 3.35 -11.83 -1.87
C SER A 78 3.81 -11.15 -0.59
N ALA A 79 4.82 -11.70 0.09
CA ALA A 79 5.43 -11.11 1.26
C ALA A 79 6.10 -9.77 0.94
N GLU A 80 6.88 -9.66 -0.13
CA GLU A 80 7.49 -8.39 -0.59
C GLU A 80 6.44 -7.29 -0.82
N LEU A 81 5.34 -7.61 -1.52
CA LEU A 81 4.25 -6.67 -1.75
C LEU A 81 3.58 -6.20 -0.45
N LEU A 82 3.44 -7.12 0.51
CA LEU A 82 2.90 -6.79 1.83
C LEU A 82 3.85 -5.87 2.59
N VAL A 83 5.16 -6.11 2.52
CA VAL A 83 6.19 -5.22 3.08
C VAL A 83 6.09 -3.83 2.48
N MET A 84 6.03 -3.70 1.14
CA MET A 84 5.86 -2.42 0.45
C MET A 84 4.61 -1.67 0.91
N LEU A 85 3.51 -2.40 1.09
CA LEU A 85 2.24 -1.83 1.55
C LEU A 85 2.33 -1.32 3.00
N VAL A 86 2.95 -2.08 3.89
CA VAL A 86 3.13 -1.71 5.31
C VAL A 86 4.09 -0.54 5.42
N LEU A 87 5.21 -0.54 4.68
CA LEU A 87 6.17 0.57 4.59
C LEU A 87 5.48 1.87 4.16
N GLY A 88 4.66 1.80 3.12
CA GLY A 88 3.92 2.97 2.63
C GLY A 88 2.83 3.48 3.56
N GLY A 89 2.30 2.61 4.41
CA GLY A 89 1.17 2.88 5.29
C GLY A 89 -0.18 2.59 4.67
N THR A 90 -0.93 1.71 5.33
CA THR A 90 -2.28 1.32 4.91
C THR A 90 -3.26 2.47 5.07
N GLY A 91 -3.87 2.93 3.97
CA GLY A 91 -4.95 3.92 4.00
C GLY A 91 -4.72 5.17 3.17
N ARG A 92 -3.55 5.32 2.55
CA ARG A 92 -3.26 6.41 1.61
C ARG A 92 -2.73 5.86 0.29
N LEU A 93 -3.32 6.26 -0.82
CA LEU A 93 -2.94 5.80 -2.16
C LEU A 93 -1.47 6.16 -2.49
N TYR A 94 -1.03 7.36 -2.09
CA TYR A 94 0.35 7.81 -2.24
C TYR A 94 1.33 7.01 -1.36
N GLY A 95 0.86 6.42 -0.25
CA GLY A 95 1.67 5.58 0.62
C GLY A 95 2.21 4.37 -0.12
N ALA A 96 1.41 3.72 -0.94
CA ALA A 96 1.85 2.56 -1.72
C ALA A 96 3.00 2.89 -2.68
N LEU A 97 2.96 4.06 -3.35
CA LEU A 97 4.05 4.51 -4.24
C LEU A 97 5.34 4.81 -3.46
N VAL A 98 5.21 5.53 -2.35
CA VAL A 98 6.36 5.85 -1.47
C VAL A 98 6.92 4.58 -0.85
N GLY A 99 6.07 3.64 -0.42
CA GLY A 99 6.48 2.36 0.14
C GLY A 99 7.24 1.50 -0.87
N ALA A 100 6.75 1.43 -2.11
CA ALA A 100 7.43 0.70 -3.18
C ALA A 100 8.80 1.33 -3.51
N ALA A 101 8.88 2.66 -3.63
CA ALA A 101 10.14 3.36 -3.89
C ALA A 101 11.15 3.14 -2.75
N LEU A 102 10.71 3.30 -1.49
CA LEU A 102 11.56 3.06 -0.32
C LEU A 102 12.04 1.61 -0.24
N PHE A 103 11.16 0.66 -0.54
CA PHE A 103 11.52 -0.75 -0.54
C PHE A 103 12.57 -1.06 -1.61
N MET A 104 12.42 -0.55 -2.83
CA MET A 104 13.39 -0.73 -3.90
C MET A 104 14.76 -0.15 -3.53
N ILE A 105 14.80 1.07 -3.00
CA ILE A 105 16.04 1.70 -2.54
C ILE A 105 16.67 0.88 -1.40
N ALA A 106 15.88 0.46 -0.42
CA ALA A 106 16.37 -0.35 0.69
C ALA A 106 16.92 -1.69 0.20
N GLN A 107 16.23 -2.34 -0.74
CA GLN A 107 16.66 -3.60 -1.35
C GLN A 107 18.01 -3.43 -2.08
N ASP A 108 18.15 -2.40 -2.91
CA ASP A 108 19.38 -2.12 -3.66
C ASP A 108 20.57 -1.86 -2.72
N VAL A 109 20.38 -1.03 -1.71
CA VAL A 109 21.43 -0.70 -0.74
C VAL A 109 21.82 -1.92 0.10
N LEU A 110 20.84 -2.67 0.60
CA LEU A 110 21.10 -3.84 1.44
C LEU A 110 21.70 -5.00 0.64
N ALA A 111 21.22 -5.24 -0.59
CA ALA A 111 21.78 -6.25 -1.47
C ALA A 111 23.21 -5.93 -1.89
N GLY A 112 23.55 -4.65 -2.03
CA GLY A 112 24.92 -4.19 -2.31
C GLY A 112 25.89 -4.41 -1.15
N ILE A 113 25.41 -4.36 0.11
CA ILE A 113 26.25 -4.56 1.31
C ILE A 113 26.41 -6.05 1.62
N ASN A 114 25.33 -6.81 1.60
CA ASN A 114 25.33 -8.25 1.91
C ASN A 114 24.28 -9.02 1.10
N PRO A 115 24.67 -9.62 -0.04
CA PRO A 115 23.75 -10.34 -0.91
C PRO A 115 23.06 -11.55 -0.28
N VAL A 116 23.65 -12.12 0.80
CA VAL A 116 23.12 -13.32 1.47
C VAL A 116 22.08 -12.99 2.54
N TYR A 117 22.26 -11.90 3.26
CA TYR A 117 21.44 -11.57 4.44
C TYR A 117 20.48 -10.38 4.23
N TRP A 118 20.36 -9.84 3.01
CA TRP A 118 19.50 -8.68 2.74
C TRP A 118 18.02 -8.92 3.10
N GLN A 119 17.53 -10.16 2.91
CA GLN A 119 16.16 -10.54 3.28
C GLN A 119 15.93 -10.50 4.79
N PHE A 120 16.93 -10.90 5.58
CA PHE A 120 16.87 -10.80 7.03
C PHE A 120 16.78 -9.33 7.49
N TRP A 121 17.57 -8.44 6.90
CA TRP A 121 17.56 -7.03 7.22
C TRP A 121 16.24 -6.35 6.84
N ILE A 122 15.67 -6.70 5.70
CA ILE A 122 14.34 -6.23 5.30
C ILE A 122 13.26 -6.74 6.26
N GLY A 123 13.32 -8.01 6.67
CA GLY A 123 12.41 -8.56 7.67
C GLY A 123 12.52 -7.85 9.03
N LEU A 124 13.74 -7.58 9.48
CA LEU A 124 14.01 -6.82 10.70
C LEU A 124 13.48 -5.39 10.62
N LEU A 125 13.71 -4.71 9.49
CA LEU A 125 13.19 -3.37 9.23
C LEU A 125 11.67 -3.34 9.26
N LEU A 126 11.02 -4.36 8.70
CA LEU A 126 9.57 -4.51 8.74
C LEU A 126 9.07 -4.66 10.17
N VAL A 127 9.67 -5.54 10.98
CA VAL A 127 9.30 -5.75 12.38
C VAL A 127 9.44 -4.44 13.17
N LEU A 128 10.57 -3.75 13.03
CA LEU A 128 10.79 -2.45 13.66
C LEU A 128 9.72 -1.44 13.25
N MET A 129 9.37 -1.41 11.97
CA MET A 129 8.39 -0.47 11.45
C MET A 129 6.98 -0.76 11.95
N VAL A 130 6.58 -2.04 12.02
CA VAL A 130 5.27 -2.44 12.56
C VAL A 130 5.17 -2.11 14.05
N LEU A 131 6.24 -2.29 14.81
CA LEU A 131 6.28 -1.99 16.24
C LEU A 131 6.25 -0.49 16.54
N PHE A 132 7.00 0.32 15.79
CA PHE A 132 7.16 1.75 16.07
C PHE A 132 6.27 2.67 15.23
N ALA A 133 5.89 2.27 14.00
CA ALA A 133 5.14 3.10 13.08
C ALA A 133 3.78 2.50 12.74
N LYS A 134 2.82 2.56 13.66
CA LYS A 134 1.43 2.08 13.49
C LYS A 134 0.68 2.61 12.25
N GLY A 135 1.28 3.50 11.46
CA GLY A 135 0.70 4.09 10.24
C GLY A 135 1.65 4.12 9.05
N GLY A 136 2.76 3.35 9.05
CA GLY A 136 3.79 3.40 8.02
C GLY A 136 4.58 4.70 8.03
N VAL A 137 5.50 4.87 7.07
CA VAL A 137 6.33 6.09 6.92
C VAL A 137 5.47 7.35 6.81
N MET A 138 4.36 7.27 6.10
CA MET A 138 3.43 8.41 5.97
C MET A 138 2.67 8.72 7.26
N GLY A 139 2.42 7.74 8.11
CA GLY A 139 1.83 7.94 9.45
C GLY A 139 2.82 8.64 10.38
N ALA A 140 4.07 8.21 10.39
CA ALA A 140 5.15 8.83 11.14
C ALA A 140 5.42 10.27 10.66
N ALA A 141 5.49 10.51 9.36
CA ALA A 141 5.67 11.84 8.78
C ALA A 141 4.53 12.80 9.15
N SER A 142 3.27 12.33 9.13
CA SER A 142 2.12 13.14 9.54
C SER A 142 2.08 13.44 11.04
N ALA A 143 2.55 12.52 11.88
CA ALA A 143 2.66 12.72 13.32
C ALA A 143 3.74 13.75 13.66
N ILE A 144 4.88 13.72 12.99
CA ILE A 144 5.97 14.69 13.13
C ILE A 144 5.52 16.08 12.64
N ALA A 145 4.89 16.14 11.47
CA ALA A 145 4.36 17.40 10.93
C ALA A 145 3.26 18.01 11.83
N GLY A 146 2.42 17.17 12.44
CA GLY A 146 1.40 17.61 13.40
C GLY A 146 2.01 18.17 14.71
N ARG A 147 3.12 17.58 15.18
CA ARG A 147 3.85 18.11 16.36
C ARG A 147 4.51 19.45 16.07
N LEU A 148 5.13 19.61 14.90
CA LEU A 148 5.74 20.87 14.47
C LEU A 148 4.72 22.01 14.28
N ARG A 149 3.51 21.69 13.81
CA ARG A 149 2.41 22.69 13.70
C ARG A 149 1.86 23.10 15.05
N ARG A 150 1.77 22.20 16.03
CA ARG A 150 1.33 22.52 17.39
C ARG A 150 2.35 23.37 18.16
N GLY A 151 3.64 23.19 17.90
CA GLY A 151 4.70 24.02 18.51
C GLY A 151 4.74 25.46 18.00
N ARG A 152 4.15 25.76 16.83
CA ARG A 152 4.11 27.12 16.26
C ARG A 152 2.87 27.94 16.61
N GLY A 153 1.85 27.30 17.22
CA GLY A 153 0.60 27.96 17.61
C GLY A 153 0.50 28.34 19.09
N ALA A 154 1.56 28.14 19.87
CA ALA A 154 1.65 28.52 21.28
C ALA A 154 2.71 29.62 21.47
N ALA A 155 2.51 30.76 20.85
CA ALA A 155 3.11 32.02 21.27
C ALA A 155 1.98 32.96 21.69
N PRO A 156 2.08 33.60 22.90
CA PRO A 156 1.06 34.46 23.45
C PRO A 156 0.88 35.73 22.65
#